data_e05cf64907cb2b368d5a7df0228c8f5e
#
_entry.id   e05cf64907cb2b368d5a7df0228c8f5e
#
_cell.length_a   1.000
_cell.length_b   1.000
_cell.length_c   1.000
_cell.angle_alpha   90.00
_cell.angle_beta   90.00
_cell.angle_gamma   90.00
#
_symmetry.space_group_name_H-M   'P 1'
#
loop_
_entity.id
_entity.type
_entity.pdbx_description
1 polymer ?
#
loop_
_entity_poly.entity_id
_entity_poly.type
_entity_poly.pdbx_seq_one_letter_code
_entity_poly.pdbx_strand_id
1 'polypeptide(L)'
;CIVVGGASGLSAAGGGDFYYSDTPSFREHFGKFVDKYGFKGAFSGMMHRFSTRNEHWGYVATFLNATQNAPIREPYLDLDRILQGKDFHILTTNQDTQFVKIYPEEKVSEIQGDHRFFQCSQCCQDETWDAVQPVADMIAAMGEGTMVPDELIPRCPHCGAEMFPWVRGYGNFLQGKKYEEEYEKISKYIQKNKDRKILLIELGVGRMTPMFIQEPFWNLTLSLPHACYISVNDKYDFLPKLERCILYFRKFRISVFAGIH
;
A
#
# COMPACT_ATOMS: atom_id res chain seq x y z
N CYS A 1 14.12 19.32 0.18
CA CYS A 1 13.03 18.46 -0.32
C CYS A 1 13.08 17.10 0.38
N ILE A 2 11.93 16.41 0.43
CA ILE A 2 11.77 15.16 1.17
C ILE A 2 11.20 14.09 0.23
N VAL A 3 11.74 12.87 0.29
CA VAL A 3 11.10 11.69 -0.28
C VAL A 3 10.74 10.74 0.86
N VAL A 4 9.47 10.42 0.97
CA VAL A 4 8.98 9.47 1.98
C VAL A 4 8.75 8.12 1.32
N GLY A 5 9.36 7.09 1.85
CA GLY A 5 9.12 5.69 1.48
C GLY A 5 8.23 5.01 2.50
N GLY A 6 6.96 4.81 2.19
CA GLY A 6 5.98 4.19 3.10
C GLY A 6 5.70 2.73 2.77
N ALA A 7 5.79 1.84 3.76
CA ALA A 7 5.50 0.41 3.61
C ALA A 7 4.57 -0.12 4.72
N SER A 8 4.27 -1.41 4.69
CA SER A 8 3.25 -2.07 5.54
C SER A 8 3.41 -1.84 7.05
N GLY A 9 4.64 -1.66 7.53
CA GLY A 9 4.89 -1.33 8.93
C GLY A 9 4.30 0.00 9.38
N LEU A 10 4.17 0.98 8.47
CA LEU A 10 3.50 2.25 8.76
C LEU A 10 2.01 2.03 9.02
N SER A 11 1.33 1.23 8.20
CA SER A 11 -0.08 0.87 8.40
C SER A 11 -0.29 0.02 9.64
N ALA A 12 0.60 -0.94 9.89
CA ALA A 12 0.54 -1.79 11.08
C ALA A 12 0.66 -0.98 12.38
N ALA A 13 1.52 0.04 12.41
CA ALA A 13 1.67 0.94 13.55
C ALA A 13 0.38 1.72 13.89
N GLY A 14 -0.51 1.89 12.92
CA GLY A 14 -1.83 2.54 13.07
C GLY A 14 -3.00 1.58 13.20
N GLY A 15 -2.79 0.32 13.57
CA GLY A 15 -3.84 -0.69 13.69
C GLY A 15 -4.23 -1.37 12.37
N GLY A 16 -3.50 -1.13 11.29
CA GLY A 16 -3.62 -1.87 10.04
C GLY A 16 -2.89 -3.22 10.07
N ASP A 17 -2.90 -3.90 11.22
CA ASP A 17 -2.17 -5.14 11.48
C ASP A 17 -2.97 -6.41 11.17
N PHE A 18 -4.22 -6.25 10.68
CA PHE A 18 -5.14 -7.35 10.39
C PHE A 18 -4.68 -8.30 9.27
N TYR A 19 -3.64 -7.91 8.53
CA TYR A 19 -3.15 -8.73 7.40
C TYR A 19 -2.61 -10.09 7.82
N TYR A 20 -1.84 -10.16 8.92
CA TYR A 20 -1.07 -11.34 9.31
C TYR A 20 -1.51 -11.98 10.62
N SER A 21 -2.36 -11.34 11.39
CA SER A 21 -2.70 -11.75 12.74
C SER A 21 -4.19 -11.68 13.01
N ASP A 22 -4.66 -12.55 13.90
CA ASP A 22 -6.02 -12.54 14.42
C ASP A 22 -6.14 -11.42 15.48
N THR A 23 -6.48 -10.24 14.99
CA THR A 23 -6.66 -9.03 15.80
C THR A 23 -8.13 -8.66 15.91
N PRO A 24 -8.53 -7.78 16.86
CA PRO A 24 -9.89 -7.25 16.90
C PRO A 24 -10.33 -6.62 15.58
N SER A 25 -9.46 -5.86 14.92
CA SER A 25 -9.72 -5.26 13.61
C SER A 25 -9.93 -6.31 12.52
N PHE A 26 -9.16 -7.42 12.56
CA PHE A 26 -9.39 -8.54 11.65
C PHE A 26 -10.77 -9.16 11.85
N ARG A 27 -11.17 -9.41 13.09
CA ARG A 27 -12.49 -10.01 13.39
C ARG A 27 -13.65 -9.09 13.08
N GLU A 28 -13.49 -7.78 13.24
CA GLU A 28 -14.50 -6.78 12.87
C GLU A 28 -14.85 -6.85 11.38
N HIS A 29 -13.85 -6.97 10.50
CA HIS A 29 -14.05 -7.02 9.06
C HIS A 29 -14.34 -8.41 8.52
N PHE A 30 -13.70 -9.44 9.08
CA PHE A 30 -13.65 -10.78 8.52
C PHE A 30 -14.29 -11.85 9.41
N GLY A 31 -14.99 -11.47 10.49
CA GLY A 31 -15.57 -12.42 11.46
C GLY A 31 -16.35 -13.56 10.82
N LYS A 32 -17.25 -13.25 9.88
CA LYS A 32 -18.03 -14.26 9.14
C LYS A 32 -17.19 -15.28 8.36
N PHE A 33 -16.00 -14.88 7.89
CA PHE A 33 -15.05 -15.79 7.24
C PHE A 33 -14.20 -16.54 8.27
N VAL A 34 -13.88 -15.91 9.41
CA VAL A 34 -13.21 -16.59 10.53
C VAL A 34 -14.06 -17.72 11.05
N ASP A 35 -15.34 -17.48 11.29
CA ASP A 35 -16.30 -18.47 11.79
C ASP A 35 -16.46 -19.65 10.82
N LYS A 36 -16.43 -19.38 9.53
CA LYS A 36 -16.61 -20.39 8.49
C LYS A 36 -15.34 -21.17 8.14
N TYR A 37 -14.18 -20.51 8.12
CA TYR A 37 -12.92 -21.09 7.59
C TYR A 37 -11.78 -21.15 8.60
N GLY A 38 -11.91 -20.52 9.76
CA GLY A 38 -10.87 -20.50 10.80
C GLY A 38 -9.62 -19.66 10.43
N PHE A 39 -9.77 -18.61 9.64
CA PHE A 39 -8.64 -17.75 9.24
C PHE A 39 -8.02 -17.04 10.44
N LYS A 40 -6.70 -16.89 10.41
CA LYS A 40 -5.90 -16.22 11.46
C LYS A 40 -5.31 -14.86 11.03
N GLY A 41 -5.87 -14.26 10.00
CA GLY A 41 -5.46 -13.00 9.42
C GLY A 41 -5.95 -12.90 7.98
N ALA A 42 -6.06 -11.70 7.44
CA ALA A 42 -6.60 -11.48 6.10
C ALA A 42 -5.79 -12.18 5.01
N PHE A 43 -4.47 -12.26 5.18
CA PHE A 43 -3.60 -12.95 4.22
C PHE A 43 -3.89 -14.46 4.12
N SER A 44 -4.34 -15.10 5.21
CA SER A 44 -4.75 -16.52 5.18
C SER A 44 -5.92 -16.77 4.23
N GLY A 45 -6.89 -15.85 4.20
CA GLY A 45 -8.02 -15.93 3.28
C GLY A 45 -7.65 -15.63 1.83
N MET A 46 -6.67 -14.72 1.61
CA MET A 46 -6.15 -14.45 0.28
C MET A 46 -5.51 -15.69 -0.36
N MET A 47 -4.89 -16.54 0.45
CA MET A 47 -4.26 -17.79 0.01
C MET A 47 -5.20 -18.99 0.05
N HIS A 48 -6.44 -18.81 0.53
CA HIS A 48 -7.41 -19.88 0.64
C HIS A 48 -8.01 -20.26 -0.71
N ARG A 49 -8.17 -21.56 -0.93
CA ARG A 49 -8.86 -22.08 -2.10
C ARG A 49 -10.34 -22.26 -1.80
N PHE A 50 -11.13 -21.24 -2.11
CA PHE A 50 -12.58 -21.26 -1.91
C PHE A 50 -13.26 -22.30 -2.80
N SER A 51 -14.41 -22.84 -2.35
CA SER A 51 -15.18 -23.84 -3.08
C SER A 51 -15.88 -23.27 -4.31
N THR A 52 -16.23 -21.98 -4.28
CA THR A 52 -16.90 -21.28 -5.38
C THR A 52 -16.23 -19.93 -5.65
N ARG A 53 -16.41 -19.43 -6.88
CA ARG A 53 -16.01 -18.06 -7.27
C ARG A 53 -16.72 -17.01 -6.41
N ASN A 54 -17.98 -17.21 -6.15
CA ASN A 54 -18.83 -16.31 -5.40
C ASN A 54 -18.30 -16.11 -3.96
N GLU A 55 -17.83 -17.16 -3.32
CA GLU A 55 -17.16 -17.07 -2.00
C GLU A 55 -15.80 -16.39 -2.08
N HIS A 56 -15.00 -16.70 -3.09
CA HIS A 56 -13.73 -16.03 -3.32
C HIS A 56 -13.94 -14.51 -3.48
N TRP A 57 -14.89 -14.11 -4.32
CA TRP A 57 -15.22 -12.70 -4.51
C TRP A 57 -15.86 -12.06 -3.28
N GLY A 58 -16.61 -12.83 -2.50
CA GLY A 58 -17.10 -12.37 -1.20
C GLY A 58 -15.95 -12.00 -0.26
N TYR A 59 -14.90 -12.82 -0.24
CA TYR A 59 -13.69 -12.52 0.53
C TYR A 59 -12.91 -11.33 -0.03
N VAL A 60 -12.66 -11.31 -1.35
CA VAL A 60 -11.96 -10.19 -2.03
C VAL A 60 -12.70 -8.88 -1.82
N ALA A 61 -14.02 -8.85 -2.01
CA ALA A 61 -14.83 -7.65 -1.78
C ALA A 61 -14.73 -7.16 -0.33
N THR A 62 -14.80 -8.07 0.64
CA THR A 62 -14.63 -7.72 2.06
C THR A 62 -13.26 -7.12 2.34
N PHE A 63 -12.20 -7.70 1.75
CA PHE A 63 -10.83 -7.20 1.90
C PHE A 63 -10.65 -5.80 1.28
N LEU A 64 -11.13 -5.60 0.07
CA LEU A 64 -11.07 -4.30 -0.60
C LEU A 64 -11.89 -3.25 0.15
N ASN A 65 -13.10 -3.59 0.58
CA ASN A 65 -13.95 -2.70 1.36
C ASN A 65 -13.28 -2.26 2.67
N ALA A 66 -12.65 -3.21 3.38
CA ALA A 66 -11.93 -2.91 4.62
C ALA A 66 -10.77 -1.93 4.42
N THR A 67 -10.07 -1.99 3.27
CA THR A 67 -8.97 -1.08 2.96
C THR A 67 -9.44 0.25 2.37
N GLN A 68 -10.40 0.21 1.46
CA GLN A 68 -10.96 1.41 0.82
C GLN A 68 -11.66 2.33 1.83
N ASN A 69 -12.38 1.76 2.81
CA ASN A 69 -13.17 2.50 3.80
C ASN A 69 -12.46 2.67 5.15
N ALA A 70 -11.25 2.15 5.33
CA ALA A 70 -10.49 2.38 6.55
C ALA A 70 -10.33 3.88 6.83
N PRO A 71 -10.53 4.33 8.08
CA PRO A 71 -10.22 5.71 8.45
C PRO A 71 -8.73 5.99 8.26
N ILE A 72 -8.38 7.27 8.11
CA ILE A 72 -6.96 7.66 8.07
C ILE A 72 -6.34 7.35 9.43
N ARG A 73 -5.26 6.57 9.42
CA ARG A 73 -4.58 6.11 10.63
C ARG A 73 -3.65 7.17 11.19
N GLU A 74 -3.51 7.22 12.51
CA GLU A 74 -2.73 8.25 13.23
C GLU A 74 -1.28 8.42 12.70
N PRO A 75 -0.50 7.35 12.39
CA PRO A 75 0.85 7.56 11.83
C PRO A 75 0.89 8.33 10.50
N TYR A 76 -0.19 8.25 9.70
CA TYR A 76 -0.29 9.04 8.47
C TYR A 76 -0.66 10.50 8.75
N LEU A 77 -1.48 10.75 9.75
CA LEU A 77 -1.80 12.12 10.22
C LEU A 77 -0.57 12.78 10.86
N ASP A 78 0.22 12.01 11.61
CA ASP A 78 1.49 12.48 12.17
C ASP A 78 2.48 12.86 11.07
N LEU A 79 2.59 12.01 10.05
CA LEU A 79 3.42 12.29 8.89
C LEU A 79 2.94 13.56 8.15
N ASP A 80 1.64 13.74 8.00
CA ASP A 80 1.08 14.94 7.38
C ASP A 80 1.47 16.20 8.15
N ARG A 81 1.36 16.20 9.48
CA ARG A 81 1.82 17.32 10.32
C ARG A 81 3.28 17.67 10.11
N ILE A 82 4.13 16.64 9.91
CA ILE A 82 5.57 16.81 9.62
C ILE A 82 5.80 17.41 8.22
N LEU A 83 5.00 17.02 7.23
CA LEU A 83 5.18 17.39 5.83
C LEU A 83 4.53 18.73 5.46
N GLN A 84 3.70 19.31 6.35
CA GLN A 84 3.03 20.60 6.09
C GLN A 84 4.05 21.69 5.72
N GLY A 85 3.77 22.42 4.63
CA GLY A 85 4.62 23.50 4.11
C GLY A 85 5.94 23.05 3.50
N LYS A 86 6.20 21.75 3.35
CA LYS A 86 7.44 21.22 2.78
C LYS A 86 7.25 20.74 1.33
N ASP A 87 8.35 20.76 0.60
CA ASP A 87 8.45 20.18 -0.75
C ASP A 87 8.75 18.68 -0.58
N PHE A 88 7.78 17.81 -0.94
CA PHE A 88 7.90 16.36 -0.76
C PHE A 88 7.23 15.55 -1.87
N HIS A 89 7.65 14.28 -1.95
CA HIS A 89 7.00 13.23 -2.72
C HIS A 89 6.97 11.93 -1.93
N ILE A 90 5.92 11.12 -2.11
CA ILE A 90 5.73 9.85 -1.44
C ILE A 90 5.92 8.71 -2.43
N LEU A 91 6.73 7.73 -2.05
CA LEU A 91 6.87 6.44 -2.72
C LEU A 91 6.28 5.37 -1.78
N THR A 92 5.30 4.60 -2.23
CA THR A 92 4.71 3.59 -1.35
C THR A 92 4.56 2.23 -2.01
N THR A 93 4.74 1.20 -1.20
CA THR A 93 4.37 -0.18 -1.52
C THR A 93 3.03 -0.58 -0.90
N ASN A 94 2.41 0.31 -0.13
CA ASN A 94 1.09 0.08 0.45
C ASN A 94 0.01 0.27 -0.62
N GLN A 95 -0.96 -0.61 -0.60
CA GLN A 95 -2.09 -0.65 -1.52
C GLN A 95 -3.39 -0.21 -0.81
N ASP A 96 -3.29 0.24 0.45
CA ASP A 96 -4.38 0.45 1.40
C ASP A 96 -5.03 1.83 1.35
N THR A 97 -4.78 2.59 0.30
CA THR A 97 -5.38 3.90 0.01
C THR A 97 -5.09 5.03 1.03
N GLN A 98 -4.28 4.78 2.05
CA GLN A 98 -4.08 5.76 3.14
C GLN A 98 -3.45 7.07 2.66
N PHE A 99 -2.40 7.00 1.84
CA PHE A 99 -1.72 8.19 1.34
C PHE A 99 -2.60 9.03 0.41
N VAL A 100 -3.34 8.40 -0.49
CA VAL A 100 -4.19 9.10 -1.48
C VAL A 100 -5.47 9.69 -0.87
N LYS A 101 -5.79 9.35 0.37
CA LYS A 101 -6.83 10.04 1.16
C LYS A 101 -6.37 11.39 1.72
N ILE A 102 -5.06 11.61 1.84
CA ILE A 102 -4.45 12.80 2.45
C ILE A 102 -3.84 13.69 1.37
N TYR A 103 -3.18 13.10 0.39
CA TYR A 103 -2.38 13.81 -0.59
C TYR A 103 -2.93 13.64 -2.01
N PRO A 104 -2.76 14.65 -2.86
CA PRO A 104 -3.12 14.53 -4.27
C PRO A 104 -2.24 13.51 -4.99
N GLU A 105 -2.79 12.83 -5.98
CA GLU A 105 -2.16 11.68 -6.65
C GLU A 105 -0.82 12.01 -7.32
N GLU A 106 -0.61 13.25 -7.74
CA GLU A 106 0.68 13.70 -8.31
C GLU A 106 1.83 13.72 -7.31
N LYS A 107 1.52 13.69 -6.00
CA LYS A 107 2.52 13.60 -4.92
C LYS A 107 2.76 12.18 -4.40
N VAL A 108 2.02 11.20 -4.91
CA VAL A 108 2.08 9.81 -4.43
C VAL A 108 2.38 8.89 -5.60
N SER A 109 3.39 8.03 -5.43
CA SER A 109 3.75 6.94 -6.33
C SER A 109 3.41 5.61 -5.69
N GLU A 110 2.31 4.97 -6.16
CA GLU A 110 1.80 3.68 -5.69
C GLU A 110 2.34 2.53 -6.55
N ILE A 111 3.62 2.18 -6.36
CA ILE A 111 4.38 1.29 -7.26
C ILE A 111 4.03 -0.20 -7.16
N GLN A 112 3.15 -0.59 -6.27
CA GLN A 112 2.66 -1.96 -6.18
C GLN A 112 1.15 -2.08 -6.44
N GLY A 113 0.57 -1.04 -7.03
CA GLY A 113 -0.85 -0.97 -7.31
C GLY A 113 -1.68 -0.35 -6.19
N ASP A 114 -2.99 -0.39 -6.38
CA ASP A 114 -3.95 0.34 -5.56
C ASP A 114 -5.29 -0.41 -5.53
N HIS A 115 -5.82 -0.61 -4.34
CA HIS A 115 -7.10 -1.30 -4.11
C HIS A 115 -8.32 -0.57 -4.67
N ARG A 116 -8.16 0.66 -5.15
CA ARG A 116 -9.23 1.41 -5.82
C ARG A 116 -9.46 0.99 -7.28
N PHE A 117 -8.61 0.12 -7.82
CA PHE A 117 -8.68 -0.26 -9.23
C PHE A 117 -8.73 -1.77 -9.44
N PHE A 118 -9.46 -2.17 -10.48
CA PHE A 118 -9.41 -3.50 -11.07
C PHE A 118 -8.58 -3.51 -12.35
N GLN A 119 -8.09 -4.67 -12.71
CA GLN A 119 -7.46 -5.00 -13.99
C GLN A 119 -8.03 -6.30 -14.56
N CYS A 120 -7.86 -6.51 -15.85
CA CYS A 120 -8.14 -7.81 -16.46
C CYS A 120 -7.14 -8.87 -15.99
N SER A 121 -7.61 -10.06 -15.58
CA SER A 121 -6.74 -11.17 -15.17
C SER A 121 -5.82 -11.66 -16.31
N GLN A 122 -6.20 -11.45 -17.56
CA GLN A 122 -5.42 -11.81 -18.74
C GLN A 122 -4.54 -10.67 -19.25
N CYS A 123 -4.58 -9.50 -18.62
CA CYS A 123 -3.91 -8.29 -19.11
C CYS A 123 -4.16 -8.05 -20.61
N CYS A 124 -5.40 -8.28 -21.08
CA CYS A 124 -5.73 -8.22 -22.50
C CYS A 124 -5.70 -6.80 -23.07
N GLN A 125 -5.80 -5.79 -22.22
CA GLN A 125 -5.68 -4.37 -22.55
C GLN A 125 -4.88 -3.67 -21.47
N ASP A 126 -4.22 -2.57 -21.82
CA ASP A 126 -3.52 -1.68 -20.89
C ASP A 126 -4.50 -0.69 -20.28
N GLU A 127 -5.43 -1.22 -19.48
CA GLU A 127 -6.49 -0.43 -18.82
C GLU A 127 -6.72 -0.93 -17.39
N THR A 128 -7.11 0.00 -16.54
CA THR A 128 -7.63 -0.24 -15.18
C THR A 128 -9.00 0.38 -15.03
N TRP A 129 -9.84 -0.19 -14.18
CA TRP A 129 -11.21 0.24 -13.94
C TRP A 129 -11.46 0.54 -12.49
N ASP A 130 -12.38 1.44 -12.18
CA ASP A 130 -12.80 1.72 -10.81
C ASP A 130 -13.25 0.45 -10.11
N ALA A 131 -12.78 0.25 -8.88
CA ALA A 131 -13.17 -0.86 -8.01
C ALA A 131 -14.01 -0.39 -6.82
N VAL A 132 -14.10 0.91 -6.55
CA VAL A 132 -14.74 1.41 -5.33
C VAL A 132 -16.24 1.15 -5.35
N GLN A 133 -16.93 1.60 -6.39
CA GLN A 133 -18.38 1.39 -6.50
C GLN A 133 -18.74 -0.10 -6.68
N PRO A 134 -18.09 -0.88 -7.56
CA PRO A 134 -18.37 -2.31 -7.66
C PRO A 134 -18.16 -3.07 -6.33
N VAL A 135 -17.15 -2.73 -5.55
CA VAL A 135 -16.93 -3.34 -4.23
C VAL A 135 -18.07 -2.98 -3.27
N ALA A 136 -18.51 -1.73 -3.25
CA ALA A 136 -19.64 -1.32 -2.41
C ALA A 136 -20.93 -2.07 -2.78
N ASP A 137 -21.20 -2.25 -4.08
CA ASP A 137 -22.36 -3.00 -4.59
C ASP A 137 -22.29 -4.49 -4.19
N MET A 138 -21.11 -5.11 -4.31
CA MET A 138 -20.87 -6.48 -3.86
C MET A 138 -21.12 -6.65 -2.36
N ILE A 139 -20.62 -5.73 -1.53
CA ILE A 139 -20.82 -5.77 -0.07
C ILE A 139 -22.30 -5.61 0.27
N ALA A 140 -23.01 -4.67 -0.36
CA ALA A 140 -24.42 -4.45 -0.15
C ALA A 140 -25.26 -5.69 -0.52
N ALA A 141 -24.97 -6.32 -1.66
CA ALA A 141 -25.66 -7.51 -2.11
C ALA A 141 -25.35 -8.76 -1.26
N MET A 142 -24.13 -8.87 -0.75
CA MET A 142 -23.70 -9.99 0.09
C MET A 142 -24.34 -9.95 1.48
N GLY A 143 -24.59 -8.78 2.05
CA GLY A 143 -25.13 -8.61 3.40
C GLY A 143 -24.35 -9.43 4.46
N GLU A 144 -25.07 -10.19 5.28
CA GLU A 144 -24.46 -11.04 6.32
C GLU A 144 -23.82 -12.33 5.76
N GLY A 145 -24.01 -12.62 4.48
CA GLY A 145 -23.43 -13.79 3.82
C GLY A 145 -21.94 -13.67 3.53
N THR A 146 -21.41 -14.72 2.87
CA THR A 146 -20.01 -14.79 2.44
C THR A 146 -19.86 -14.90 0.92
N MET A 147 -20.95 -14.79 0.16
CA MET A 147 -20.99 -15.00 -1.28
C MET A 147 -21.52 -13.77 -2.00
N VAL A 148 -20.82 -13.34 -3.04
CA VAL A 148 -21.27 -12.30 -3.96
C VAL A 148 -22.13 -12.93 -5.05
N PRO A 149 -23.25 -12.32 -5.48
CA PRO A 149 -24.01 -12.75 -6.65
C PRO A 149 -23.15 -12.79 -7.92
N ASP A 150 -23.39 -13.77 -8.80
CA ASP A 150 -22.54 -14.01 -9.99
C ASP A 150 -22.51 -12.80 -10.95
N GLU A 151 -23.62 -12.09 -11.05
CA GLU A 151 -23.79 -10.90 -11.89
C GLU A 151 -22.96 -9.69 -11.43
N LEU A 152 -22.51 -9.66 -10.17
CA LEU A 152 -21.67 -8.60 -9.60
C LEU A 152 -20.19 -8.94 -9.67
N ILE A 153 -19.82 -10.18 -10.05
CA ILE A 153 -18.40 -10.52 -10.23
C ILE A 153 -17.85 -9.76 -11.43
N PRO A 154 -16.83 -8.89 -11.23
CA PRO A 154 -16.36 -8.01 -12.29
C PRO A 154 -15.70 -8.78 -13.43
N ARG A 155 -16.10 -8.43 -14.65
CA ARG A 155 -15.60 -9.02 -15.89
C ARG A 155 -15.02 -7.96 -16.80
N CYS A 156 -13.94 -8.31 -17.47
CA CYS A 156 -13.29 -7.45 -18.45
C CYS A 156 -14.27 -7.15 -19.61
N PRO A 157 -14.54 -5.87 -19.95
CA PRO A 157 -15.42 -5.53 -21.04
C PRO A 157 -14.89 -5.92 -22.42
N HIS A 158 -13.59 -6.16 -22.55
CA HIS A 158 -12.95 -6.52 -23.82
C HIS A 158 -12.95 -8.02 -24.10
N CYS A 159 -12.58 -8.84 -23.11
CA CYS A 159 -12.41 -10.29 -23.33
C CYS A 159 -13.33 -11.17 -22.48
N GLY A 160 -14.16 -10.58 -21.60
CA GLY A 160 -15.06 -11.32 -20.71
C GLY A 160 -14.38 -12.07 -19.58
N ALA A 161 -13.05 -12.07 -19.51
CA ALA A 161 -12.32 -12.69 -18.41
C ALA A 161 -12.65 -11.98 -17.09
N GLU A 162 -12.55 -12.73 -15.99
CA GLU A 162 -12.72 -12.18 -14.66
C GLU A 162 -11.64 -11.12 -14.38
N MET A 163 -12.00 -10.07 -13.68
CA MET A 163 -11.05 -9.08 -13.21
C MET A 163 -10.48 -9.47 -11.85
N PHE A 164 -9.46 -8.76 -11.41
CA PHE A 164 -9.01 -8.76 -10.03
C PHE A 164 -8.35 -7.41 -9.67
N PRO A 165 -8.05 -7.17 -8.38
CA PRO A 165 -7.45 -5.90 -7.97
C PRO A 165 -6.15 -5.60 -8.72
N TRP A 166 -5.96 -4.34 -9.12
CA TRP A 166 -4.70 -3.89 -9.71
C TRP A 166 -3.63 -3.74 -8.65
N VAL A 167 -3.15 -4.88 -8.15
CA VAL A 167 -2.12 -4.95 -7.10
C VAL A 167 -1.15 -6.08 -7.37
N ARG A 168 0.12 -5.85 -7.06
CA ARG A 168 1.13 -6.91 -7.11
C ARG A 168 0.85 -7.94 -6.00
N GLY A 169 0.82 -9.19 -6.38
CA GLY A 169 0.50 -10.31 -5.48
C GLY A 169 -0.74 -11.09 -5.88
N TYR A 170 -1.55 -10.56 -6.79
CA TYR A 170 -2.69 -11.24 -7.42
C TYR A 170 -2.36 -11.58 -8.87
N GLY A 171 -1.92 -12.79 -9.14
CA GLY A 171 -1.71 -13.25 -10.53
C GLY A 171 -0.85 -12.32 -11.38
N ASN A 172 -1.29 -12.07 -12.61
CA ASN A 172 -0.61 -11.19 -13.58
C ASN A 172 -0.83 -9.72 -13.23
N PHE A 173 0.15 -9.08 -12.61
CA PHE A 173 0.08 -7.65 -12.34
C PHE A 173 0.33 -6.84 -13.62
N LEU A 174 -0.62 -5.98 -14.01
CA LEU A 174 -0.53 -5.15 -15.21
C LEU A 174 0.51 -4.04 -15.01
N GLN A 175 1.66 -4.19 -15.66
CA GLN A 175 2.74 -3.20 -15.69
C GLN A 175 2.64 -2.36 -16.98
N GLY A 176 1.46 -1.75 -17.20
CA GLY A 176 1.22 -0.87 -18.32
C GLY A 176 1.40 0.61 -17.94
N LYS A 177 0.73 1.47 -18.72
CA LYS A 177 0.86 2.93 -18.64
C LYS A 177 0.68 3.47 -17.22
N LYS A 178 -0.36 3.02 -16.49
CA LYS A 178 -0.60 3.47 -15.11
C LYS A 178 0.58 3.14 -14.19
N TYR A 179 1.15 1.94 -14.31
CA TYR A 179 2.32 1.53 -13.55
C TYR A 179 3.56 2.37 -13.89
N GLU A 180 3.78 2.63 -15.17
CA GLU A 180 4.90 3.46 -15.63
C GLU A 180 4.76 4.90 -15.13
N GLU A 181 3.54 5.46 -15.13
CA GLU A 181 3.25 6.79 -14.60
C GLU A 181 3.58 6.91 -13.10
N GLU A 182 3.34 5.85 -12.31
CA GLU A 182 3.70 5.84 -10.88
C GLU A 182 5.22 5.97 -10.68
N TYR A 183 6.02 5.25 -11.46
CA TYR A 183 7.48 5.39 -11.41
C TYR A 183 7.98 6.70 -12.01
N GLU A 184 7.31 7.20 -13.02
CA GLU A 184 7.67 8.47 -13.65
C GLU A 184 7.50 9.65 -12.69
N LYS A 185 6.45 9.67 -11.88
CA LYS A 185 6.20 10.72 -10.87
C LYS A 185 7.39 10.84 -9.91
N ILE A 186 7.79 9.75 -9.26
CA ILE A 186 8.93 9.78 -8.33
C ILE A 186 10.26 10.07 -9.03
N SER A 187 10.49 9.51 -10.22
CA SER A 187 11.69 9.73 -11.00
C SER A 187 11.86 11.20 -11.38
N LYS A 188 10.80 11.84 -11.87
CA LYS A 188 10.78 13.28 -12.17
C LYS A 188 11.07 14.13 -10.93
N TYR A 189 10.49 13.76 -9.78
CA TYR A 189 10.71 14.48 -8.53
C TYR A 189 12.19 14.41 -8.09
N ILE A 190 12.79 13.21 -8.10
CA ILE A 190 14.20 13.02 -7.75
C ILE A 190 15.10 13.76 -8.73
N GLN A 191 14.88 13.63 -10.03
CA GLN A 191 15.70 14.27 -11.06
C GLN A 191 15.67 15.81 -10.95
N LYS A 192 14.50 16.39 -10.69
CA LYS A 192 14.33 17.83 -10.45
C LYS A 192 15.13 18.32 -9.25
N ASN A 193 15.32 17.48 -8.25
CA ASN A 193 15.88 17.85 -6.95
C ASN A 193 17.29 17.30 -6.68
N LYS A 194 17.91 16.59 -7.63
CA LYS A 194 19.18 15.85 -7.42
C LYS A 194 20.35 16.68 -6.89
N ASP A 195 20.36 17.98 -7.20
CA ASP A 195 21.42 18.91 -6.79
C ASP A 195 21.06 19.68 -5.49
N ARG A 196 19.89 19.41 -4.93
CA ARG A 196 19.39 19.98 -3.66
C ARG A 196 19.68 19.04 -2.50
N LYS A 197 19.50 19.54 -1.27
CA LYS A 197 19.45 18.68 -0.08
C LYS A 197 18.19 17.82 -0.13
N ILE A 198 18.35 16.50 -0.21
CA ILE A 198 17.25 15.51 -0.21
C ILE A 198 17.30 14.72 1.09
N LEU A 199 16.17 14.70 1.80
CA LEU A 199 15.96 13.83 2.93
C LEU A 199 15.10 12.63 2.45
N LEU A 200 15.66 11.43 2.55
CA LEU A 200 14.98 10.16 2.28
C LEU A 200 14.51 9.57 3.59
N ILE A 201 13.20 9.45 3.79
CA ILE A 201 12.60 8.91 5.01
C ILE A 201 11.94 7.57 4.69
N GLU A 202 12.44 6.49 5.26
CA GLU A 202 11.89 5.15 5.14
C GLU A 202 11.02 4.83 6.37
N LEU A 203 9.78 4.41 6.14
CA LEU A 203 8.79 4.12 7.18
C LEU A 203 8.27 2.69 7.05
N GLY A 204 8.70 1.80 7.97
CA GLY A 204 8.14 0.46 8.13
C GLY A 204 8.37 -0.50 6.96
N VAL A 205 9.50 -0.41 6.27
CA VAL A 205 9.85 -1.36 5.20
C VAL A 205 10.23 -2.71 5.80
N GLY A 206 9.53 -3.77 5.36
CA GLY A 206 9.79 -5.14 5.77
C GLY A 206 10.81 -5.87 4.88
N ARG A 207 11.28 -7.03 5.36
CA ARG A 207 12.28 -7.86 4.66
C ARG A 207 11.82 -8.46 3.33
N MET A 208 10.52 -8.51 3.08
CA MET A 208 10.00 -9.16 1.88
C MET A 208 10.18 -8.31 0.63
N THR A 209 10.21 -6.99 0.77
CA THR A 209 10.19 -6.07 -0.37
C THR A 209 11.19 -4.90 -0.25
N PRO A 210 12.44 -5.11 0.20
CA PRO A 210 13.43 -4.02 0.37
C PRO A 210 13.81 -3.36 -0.96
N MET A 211 13.71 -4.10 -2.06
CA MET A 211 14.08 -3.65 -3.40
C MET A 211 13.24 -2.49 -3.94
N PHE A 212 12.08 -2.21 -3.36
CA PHE A 212 11.21 -1.15 -3.86
C PHE A 212 11.43 0.22 -3.21
N ILE A 213 11.89 0.25 -1.96
CA ILE A 213 12.10 1.49 -1.20
C ILE A 213 13.50 1.51 -0.59
N GLN A 214 13.84 0.54 0.25
CA GLN A 214 15.05 0.55 1.06
C GLN A 214 16.31 0.58 0.20
N GLU A 215 16.49 -0.39 -0.69
CA GLU A 215 17.67 -0.46 -1.56
C GLU A 215 17.79 0.75 -2.51
N PRO A 216 16.71 1.21 -3.18
CA PRO A 216 16.75 2.46 -3.93
C PRO A 216 17.17 3.68 -3.09
N PHE A 217 16.68 3.79 -1.84
CA PHE A 217 17.04 4.91 -0.96
C PHE A 217 18.52 4.85 -0.54
N TRP A 218 19.05 3.65 -0.30
CA TRP A 218 20.50 3.49 -0.06
C TRP A 218 21.33 3.93 -1.27
N ASN A 219 20.96 3.48 -2.46
CA ASN A 219 21.63 3.83 -3.70
C ASN A 219 21.57 5.35 -3.97
N LEU A 220 20.42 5.98 -3.73
CA LEU A 220 20.27 7.43 -3.84
C LEU A 220 21.14 8.16 -2.80
N THR A 221 21.20 7.67 -1.56
CA THR A 221 22.03 8.26 -0.51
C THR A 221 23.52 8.22 -0.86
N LEU A 222 23.97 7.14 -1.52
CA LEU A 222 25.36 6.99 -1.96
C LEU A 222 25.68 7.84 -3.19
N SER A 223 24.73 7.99 -4.12
CA SER A 223 24.96 8.63 -5.42
C SER A 223 24.71 10.14 -5.40
N LEU A 224 23.82 10.64 -4.56
CA LEU A 224 23.49 12.07 -4.49
C LEU A 224 24.33 12.77 -3.42
N PRO A 225 25.02 13.90 -3.77
CA PRO A 225 26.01 14.51 -2.88
C PRO A 225 25.43 15.11 -1.60
N HIS A 226 24.15 15.48 -1.63
CA HIS A 226 23.45 16.15 -0.53
C HIS A 226 22.26 15.34 0.00
N ALA A 227 22.26 14.02 -0.20
CA ALA A 227 21.24 13.14 0.33
C ALA A 227 21.52 12.74 1.78
N CYS A 228 20.46 12.64 2.56
CA CYS A 228 20.45 12.10 3.91
C CYS A 228 19.34 11.07 4.02
N TYR A 229 19.57 10.01 4.79
CA TYR A 229 18.62 8.91 4.94
C TYR A 229 18.24 8.69 6.39
N ILE A 230 16.94 8.52 6.64
CA ILE A 230 16.36 8.16 7.92
C ILE A 230 15.52 6.89 7.74
N SER A 231 15.75 5.89 8.58
CA SER A 231 14.89 4.69 8.66
C SER A 231 14.14 4.66 9.98
N VAL A 232 12.83 4.44 9.90
CA VAL A 232 11.94 4.25 11.05
C VAL A 232 11.30 2.88 10.96
N ASN A 233 11.69 1.98 11.87
CA ASN A 233 11.21 0.59 11.88
C ASN A 233 11.17 0.06 13.31
N ASP A 234 10.27 -0.87 13.62
CA ASP A 234 10.20 -1.53 14.93
C ASP A 234 11.26 -2.64 15.07
N LYS A 235 11.72 -3.18 13.96
CA LYS A 235 12.74 -4.23 13.88
C LYS A 235 13.99 -3.68 13.22
N TYR A 236 15.12 -3.91 13.90
CA TYR A 236 16.42 -3.60 13.33
C TYR A 236 16.71 -4.60 12.21
N ASP A 237 16.70 -4.13 10.98
CA ASP A 237 17.27 -4.82 9.85
C ASP A 237 18.57 -4.15 9.46
N PHE A 238 19.55 -4.97 9.08
CA PHE A 238 20.90 -4.58 8.76
C PHE A 238 20.91 -3.37 7.80
N LEU A 239 21.44 -2.25 8.29
CA LEU A 239 21.76 -1.11 7.45
C LEU A 239 23.19 -1.30 6.97
N PRO A 240 23.47 -1.24 5.65
CA PRO A 240 24.85 -1.18 5.16
C PRO A 240 25.55 0.01 5.82
N LYS A 241 26.85 -0.06 5.97
CA LYS A 241 27.66 1.06 6.47
C LYS A 241 27.57 2.22 5.47
N LEU A 242 26.51 3.00 5.57
CA LEU A 242 26.37 4.27 4.89
C LEU A 242 27.13 5.30 5.73
N GLU A 243 28.28 5.74 5.27
CA GLU A 243 29.16 6.69 5.99
C GLU A 243 28.51 8.09 6.16
N ARG A 244 27.34 8.33 5.56
CA ARG A 244 26.64 9.62 5.57
C ARG A 244 25.22 9.48 6.10
N CYS A 245 24.92 10.19 7.18
CA CYS A 245 23.58 10.48 7.72
C CYS A 245 22.63 9.29 7.81
N ILE A 246 22.81 8.42 8.80
CA ILE A 246 21.79 7.44 9.18
C ILE A 246 21.30 7.78 10.56
N LEU A 247 20.02 8.10 10.66
CA LEU A 247 19.30 8.12 11.93
C LEU A 247 18.31 6.95 11.93
N TYR A 248 18.40 6.11 12.94
CA TYR A 248 17.52 4.98 13.15
C TYR A 248 16.59 5.24 14.32
N PHE A 249 15.28 5.09 14.12
CA PHE A 249 14.27 5.25 15.16
C PHE A 249 13.43 3.98 15.29
N ARG A 250 13.32 3.44 16.51
CA ARG A 250 12.51 2.22 16.79
C ARG A 250 11.01 2.45 16.83
N LYS A 251 10.54 3.70 16.98
CA LYS A 251 9.11 4.01 17.06
C LYS A 251 8.82 5.32 16.37
N PHE A 252 7.75 5.36 15.58
CA PHE A 252 7.21 6.57 15.02
C PHE A 252 6.35 7.28 16.08
N ARG A 253 6.87 8.39 16.66
CA ARG A 253 6.12 9.31 17.52
C ARG A 253 6.57 10.73 17.20
N ILE A 254 5.63 11.68 17.21
CA ILE A 254 5.89 13.12 16.93
C ILE A 254 7.02 13.69 17.79
N SER A 255 7.18 13.24 19.04
CA SER A 255 8.21 13.72 19.97
C SER A 255 9.65 13.52 19.48
N VAL A 256 9.88 12.68 18.44
CA VAL A 256 11.19 12.43 17.87
C VAL A 256 11.63 13.56 16.93
N PHE A 257 10.68 14.29 16.35
CA PHE A 257 10.96 15.33 15.34
C PHE A 257 10.98 16.75 15.90
N ALA A 258 10.57 16.96 17.14
CA ALA A 258 10.56 18.28 17.80
C ALA A 258 11.98 18.88 18.04
N GLY A 259 13.04 18.12 17.85
CA GLY A 259 14.43 18.51 18.04
C GLY A 259 15.24 18.77 16.77
N ILE A 260 14.61 18.69 15.57
CA ILE A 260 15.30 18.93 14.29
C ILE A 260 14.81 20.26 13.72
N HIS A 261 15.39 21.35 14.23
CA HIS A 261 15.24 22.71 13.68
C HIS A 261 16.45 23.07 12.83
#